data_f960095abf2f9b5986462e233dbf12c1
#
_entry.id   f960095abf2f9b5986462e233dbf12c1
#
_cell.length_a   1.000
_cell.length_b   1.000
_cell.length_c   1.000
_cell.angle_alpha   90.00
_cell.angle_beta   90.00
_cell.angle_gamma   90.00
#
_symmetry.space_group_name_H-M   'P 1'
#
loop_
_entity.id
_entity.type
_entity.pdbx_description
1 polymer ?
#
loop_
_entity_poly.entity_id
_entity_poly.type
_entity_poly.pdbx_seq_one_letter_code
_entity_poly.pdbx_strand_id
1 'polypeptide(L)'
;MEKNKEIFGLPLMFWGLWVTLLILWMGRFVTSFLSMYLVSDMHVSAGVAGTIVSMYGFGGIFGCLYGGALSDRFGRPAMIVIGNLGSAAMLVLLAFIGNPWIMAIALLAYGAISSMPTPAVAAYVSDVVPFRKQKRAYSLQTWAANFGFAIGPIIANQLVKISYALMFYAEAAVLVFATILMIVFFKEVGLGKRSWGEVAPARASQSAESAAGNAVEHAVKQTGESQRPQRFSVWRSYRRACADGALMSMVVLMFLYTLA
;
A
#
# COMPACT_ATOMS: atom_id res chain seq x y z
N MET A 1 1.65 22.51 -23.96
CA MET A 1 2.31 21.19 -23.86
C MET A 1 3.52 21.36 -22.93
N GLU A 2 3.30 21.21 -21.64
CA GLU A 2 4.39 21.30 -20.66
C GLU A 2 5.18 19.99 -20.71
N LYS A 3 6.44 20.07 -21.13
CA LYS A 3 7.38 18.94 -21.13
C LYS A 3 7.36 18.33 -19.73
N ASN A 4 6.81 17.11 -19.57
CA ASN A 4 7.00 16.31 -18.36
C ASN A 4 8.51 16.24 -18.11
N LYS A 5 9.00 17.00 -17.13
CA LYS A 5 10.40 16.91 -16.71
C LYS A 5 10.63 15.48 -16.22
N GLU A 6 11.37 14.72 -17.00
CA GLU A 6 11.82 13.40 -16.60
C GLU A 6 13.16 13.54 -15.85
N ILE A 7 13.22 13.01 -14.64
CA ILE A 7 14.44 12.87 -13.87
C ILE A 7 14.82 11.40 -13.87
N PHE A 8 16.03 11.09 -14.29
CA PHE A 8 16.48 9.68 -14.47
C PHE A 8 15.52 8.83 -15.29
N GLY A 9 14.84 9.43 -16.27
CA GLY A 9 13.91 8.72 -17.16
C GLY A 9 12.56 8.37 -16.53
N LEU A 10 12.21 8.88 -15.36
CA LEU A 10 10.91 8.75 -14.71
C LEU A 10 10.24 10.13 -14.55
N PRO A 11 8.91 10.21 -14.59
CA PRO A 11 8.19 11.47 -14.41
C PRO A 11 8.47 12.09 -13.04
N LEU A 12 8.54 13.43 -12.98
CA LEU A 12 8.75 14.14 -11.71
C LEU A 12 7.70 13.77 -10.65
N MET A 13 6.46 13.53 -11.07
CA MET A 13 5.37 13.07 -10.18
C MET A 13 5.68 11.75 -9.46
N PHE A 14 6.40 10.83 -10.11
CA PHE A 14 6.85 9.60 -9.47
C PHE A 14 7.85 9.89 -8.35
N TRP A 15 8.78 10.82 -8.55
CA TRP A 15 9.79 11.15 -7.54
C TRP A 15 9.20 11.80 -6.30
N GLY A 16 8.18 12.65 -6.44
CA GLY A 16 7.44 13.20 -5.29
C GLY A 16 6.77 12.11 -4.47
N LEU A 17 6.08 11.18 -5.13
CA LEU A 17 5.50 10.02 -4.46
C LEU A 17 6.60 9.15 -3.81
N TRP A 18 7.71 8.90 -4.50
CA TRP A 18 8.80 8.06 -4.02
C TRP A 18 9.45 8.61 -2.75
N VAL A 19 9.74 9.90 -2.70
CA VAL A 19 10.29 10.58 -1.51
C VAL A 19 9.29 10.49 -0.34
N THR A 20 8.02 10.72 -0.61
CA THR A 20 6.95 10.56 0.40
C THR A 20 6.90 9.15 0.94
N LEU A 21 6.94 8.14 0.07
CA LEU A 21 6.95 6.74 0.48
C LEU A 21 8.21 6.37 1.28
N LEU A 22 9.38 6.88 0.90
CA LEU A 22 10.62 6.67 1.65
C LEU A 22 10.48 7.18 3.08
N ILE A 23 9.99 8.41 3.26
CA ILE A 23 9.76 9.01 4.58
C ILE A 23 8.74 8.18 5.38
N LEU A 24 7.64 7.74 4.75
CA LEU A 24 6.63 6.91 5.39
C LEU A 24 7.20 5.57 5.86
N TRP A 25 8.04 4.92 5.04
CA TRP A 25 8.67 3.65 5.43
C TRP A 25 9.71 3.82 6.55
N MET A 26 10.47 4.91 6.54
CA MET A 26 11.40 5.25 7.63
C MET A 26 10.69 5.54 8.96
N GLY A 27 9.48 6.10 8.89
CA GLY A 27 8.68 6.42 10.06
C GLY A 27 7.80 5.27 10.58
N ARG A 28 7.83 4.09 9.97
CA ARG A 28 6.95 2.98 10.30
C ARG A 28 7.56 2.08 11.36
N PHE A 29 7.55 2.54 12.61
CA PHE A 29 8.21 1.83 13.74
C PHE A 29 7.22 1.11 14.66
N VAL A 30 5.98 1.57 14.80
CA VAL A 30 5.01 1.01 15.76
C VAL A 30 4.79 -0.47 15.52
N THR A 31 4.61 -0.90 14.27
CA THR A 31 4.38 -2.30 13.92
C THR A 31 5.53 -3.22 14.32
N SER A 32 6.77 -2.74 14.30
CA SER A 32 7.97 -3.51 14.67
C SER A 32 8.13 -3.66 16.18
N PHE A 33 7.71 -2.67 16.96
CA PHE A 33 7.88 -2.65 18.41
C PHE A 33 6.59 -2.93 19.19
N LEU A 34 5.47 -3.13 18.48
CA LEU A 34 4.16 -3.31 19.09
C LEU A 34 4.09 -4.53 20.02
N SER A 35 4.67 -5.65 19.62
CA SER A 35 4.72 -6.86 20.47
C SER A 35 5.52 -6.60 21.74
N MET A 36 6.65 -5.89 21.63
CA MET A 36 7.47 -5.53 22.78
C MET A 36 6.73 -4.59 23.72
N TYR A 37 6.02 -3.59 23.19
CA TYR A 37 5.17 -2.69 23.96
C TYR A 37 4.12 -3.47 24.77
N LEU A 38 3.38 -4.37 24.11
CA LEU A 38 2.33 -5.17 24.75
C LEU A 38 2.89 -6.04 25.90
N VAL A 39 4.06 -6.65 25.70
CA VAL A 39 4.65 -7.51 26.73
C VAL A 39 5.30 -6.69 27.86
N SER A 40 6.06 -5.64 27.52
CA SER A 40 6.87 -4.90 28.49
C SER A 40 6.09 -3.84 29.27
N ASP A 41 5.16 -3.14 28.61
CA ASP A 41 4.44 -2.00 29.19
C ASP A 41 3.03 -2.40 29.64
N MET A 42 2.31 -3.18 28.83
CA MET A 42 0.96 -3.66 29.17
C MET A 42 0.96 -4.99 29.95
N HIS A 43 2.13 -5.61 30.18
CA HIS A 43 2.33 -6.85 30.96
C HIS A 43 1.47 -8.04 30.51
N VAL A 44 1.14 -8.13 29.20
CA VAL A 44 0.42 -9.27 28.64
C VAL A 44 1.40 -10.41 28.28
N SER A 45 0.93 -11.65 28.30
CA SER A 45 1.74 -12.77 27.84
C SER A 45 2.08 -12.67 26.35
N ALA A 46 3.21 -13.23 25.93
CA ALA A 46 3.65 -13.20 24.55
C ALA A 46 2.61 -13.79 23.57
N GLY A 47 1.89 -14.84 23.97
CA GLY A 47 0.81 -15.41 23.16
C GLY A 47 -0.36 -14.46 22.94
N VAL A 48 -0.77 -13.74 24.00
CA VAL A 48 -1.83 -12.72 23.91
C VAL A 48 -1.35 -11.55 23.06
N ALA A 49 -0.11 -11.09 23.24
CA ALA A 49 0.48 -10.03 22.43
C ALA A 49 0.48 -10.40 20.94
N GLY A 50 0.87 -11.62 20.58
CA GLY A 50 0.80 -12.12 19.21
C GLY A 50 -0.61 -12.11 18.63
N THR A 51 -1.62 -12.52 19.41
CA THR A 51 -3.02 -12.47 19.01
C THR A 51 -3.49 -11.04 18.75
N ILE A 52 -3.14 -10.10 19.64
CA ILE A 52 -3.48 -8.68 19.51
C ILE A 52 -2.85 -8.07 18.24
N VAL A 53 -1.56 -8.36 18.02
CA VAL A 53 -0.85 -7.88 16.81
C VAL A 53 -1.44 -8.47 15.53
N SER A 54 -1.92 -9.71 15.57
CA SER A 54 -2.60 -10.34 14.42
C SER A 54 -3.85 -9.57 13.97
N MET A 55 -4.54 -8.87 14.89
CA MET A 55 -5.71 -8.03 14.54
C MET A 55 -5.33 -6.91 13.56
N TYR A 56 -4.13 -6.36 13.68
CA TYR A 56 -3.61 -5.40 12.69
C TYR A 56 -3.55 -6.02 11.28
N GLY A 57 -3.02 -7.25 11.16
CA GLY A 57 -2.97 -7.96 9.88
C GLY A 57 -4.36 -8.25 9.30
N PHE A 58 -5.29 -8.72 10.15
CA PHE A 58 -6.68 -8.94 9.73
C PHE A 58 -7.34 -7.65 9.24
N GLY A 59 -7.17 -6.55 9.98
CA GLY A 59 -7.61 -5.23 9.54
C GLY A 59 -7.06 -4.85 8.18
N GLY A 60 -5.77 -5.11 7.95
CA GLY A 60 -5.09 -4.83 6.69
C GLY A 60 -5.71 -5.52 5.48
N ILE A 61 -6.19 -6.75 5.63
CA ILE A 61 -6.91 -7.47 4.56
C ILE A 61 -8.17 -6.67 4.14
N PHE A 62 -9.00 -6.28 5.11
CA PHE A 62 -10.19 -5.47 4.84
C PHE A 62 -9.82 -4.12 4.23
N GLY A 63 -8.78 -3.46 4.75
CA GLY A 63 -8.28 -2.20 4.23
C GLY A 63 -7.88 -2.28 2.77
N CYS A 64 -7.13 -3.29 2.36
CA CYS A 64 -6.76 -3.51 0.96
C CYS A 64 -7.97 -3.80 0.07
N LEU A 65 -8.92 -4.62 0.52
CA LEU A 65 -10.11 -4.97 -0.26
C LEU A 65 -11.00 -3.75 -0.54
N TYR A 66 -11.33 -2.99 0.51
CA TYR A 66 -12.19 -1.82 0.37
C TYR A 66 -11.43 -0.59 -0.17
N GLY A 67 -10.13 -0.49 0.11
CA GLY A 67 -9.29 0.61 -0.33
C GLY A 67 -9.23 0.77 -1.84
N GLY A 68 -9.22 -0.33 -2.60
CA GLY A 68 -9.30 -0.32 -4.06
C GLY A 68 -10.58 0.33 -4.56
N ALA A 69 -11.73 -0.17 -4.11
CA ALA A 69 -13.05 0.35 -4.52
C ALA A 69 -13.26 1.82 -4.10
N LEU A 70 -12.80 2.21 -2.90
CA LEU A 70 -12.86 3.59 -2.45
C LEU A 70 -11.91 4.49 -3.25
N SER A 71 -10.73 4.00 -3.59
CA SER A 71 -9.76 4.71 -4.43
C SER A 71 -10.30 5.03 -5.82
N ASP A 72 -11.05 4.11 -6.41
CA ASP A 72 -11.70 4.32 -7.71
C ASP A 72 -12.83 5.36 -7.62
N ARG A 73 -13.52 5.43 -6.46
CA ARG A 73 -14.64 6.37 -6.24
C ARG A 73 -14.18 7.77 -5.85
N PHE A 74 -13.23 7.90 -4.94
CA PHE A 74 -12.77 9.19 -4.38
C PHE A 74 -11.53 9.76 -5.08
N GLY A 75 -10.91 8.96 -5.95
CA GLY A 75 -9.65 9.32 -6.60
C GLY A 75 -8.43 8.86 -5.78
N ARG A 76 -7.39 8.45 -6.49
CA ARG A 76 -6.19 7.83 -5.91
C ARG A 76 -5.41 8.73 -4.96
N PRO A 77 -5.12 10.02 -5.29
CA PRO A 77 -4.42 10.90 -4.37
C PRO A 77 -5.22 11.20 -3.09
N ALA A 78 -6.54 11.38 -3.21
CA ALA A 78 -7.42 11.62 -2.07
C ALA A 78 -7.40 10.42 -1.11
N MET A 79 -7.45 9.20 -1.64
CA MET A 79 -7.43 7.98 -0.83
C MET A 79 -6.11 7.83 -0.06
N ILE A 80 -4.97 8.19 -0.67
CA ILE A 80 -3.67 8.16 0.00
C ILE A 80 -3.66 9.18 1.16
N VAL A 81 -4.15 10.39 0.94
CA VAL A 81 -4.22 11.43 1.97
C VAL A 81 -5.14 11.02 3.12
N ILE A 82 -6.36 10.55 2.81
CA ILE A 82 -7.35 10.12 3.81
C ILE A 82 -6.80 8.94 4.63
N GLY A 83 -6.21 7.96 3.99
CA GLY A 83 -5.64 6.81 4.67
C GLY A 83 -4.47 7.17 5.58
N ASN A 84 -3.57 8.04 5.14
CA ASN A 84 -2.44 8.49 5.96
C ASN A 84 -2.90 9.34 7.16
N LEU A 85 -3.80 10.30 6.96
CA LEU A 85 -4.32 11.13 8.06
C LEU A 85 -5.17 10.31 9.03
N GLY A 86 -5.98 9.39 8.53
CA GLY A 86 -6.74 8.46 9.36
C GLY A 86 -5.82 7.56 10.18
N SER A 87 -4.72 7.08 9.58
CA SER A 87 -3.69 6.30 10.28
C SER A 87 -3.00 7.11 11.37
N ALA A 88 -2.66 8.38 11.11
CA ALA A 88 -2.07 9.27 12.10
C ALA A 88 -3.01 9.50 13.29
N ALA A 89 -4.30 9.74 13.03
CA ALA A 89 -5.31 9.89 14.08
C ALA A 89 -5.45 8.61 14.91
N MET A 90 -5.46 7.43 14.27
CA MET A 90 -5.51 6.15 14.96
C MET A 90 -4.27 5.90 15.83
N LEU A 91 -3.07 6.28 15.38
CA LEU A 91 -1.85 6.16 16.18
C LEU A 91 -1.90 7.04 17.44
N VAL A 92 -2.40 8.26 17.30
CA VAL A 92 -2.62 9.14 18.47
C VAL A 92 -3.62 8.50 19.43
N LEU A 93 -4.71 7.91 18.91
CA LEU A 93 -5.69 7.21 19.73
C LEU A 93 -5.07 6.01 20.47
N LEU A 94 -4.27 5.20 19.75
CA LEU A 94 -3.58 4.03 20.31
C LEU A 94 -2.68 4.39 21.49
N ALA A 95 -2.05 5.57 21.48
CA ALA A 95 -1.19 6.05 22.56
C ALA A 95 -1.94 6.28 23.89
N PHE A 96 -3.26 6.43 23.89
CA PHE A 96 -4.09 6.62 25.09
C PHE A 96 -4.73 5.32 25.61
N ILE A 97 -4.63 4.22 24.86
CA ILE A 97 -5.30 2.97 25.21
C ILE A 97 -4.42 2.16 26.17
N GLY A 98 -4.87 2.02 27.42
CA GLY A 98 -4.23 1.19 28.42
C GLY A 98 -4.81 -0.23 28.56
N ASN A 99 -5.90 -0.56 27.85
CA ASN A 99 -6.53 -1.87 27.94
C ASN A 99 -6.15 -2.74 26.74
N PRO A 100 -5.56 -3.94 26.92
CA PRO A 100 -5.12 -4.80 25.81
C PRO A 100 -6.24 -5.21 24.83
N TRP A 101 -7.45 -5.44 25.32
CA TRP A 101 -8.57 -5.87 24.47
C TRP A 101 -9.13 -4.71 23.62
N ILE A 102 -9.17 -3.50 24.20
CA ILE A 102 -9.50 -2.30 23.42
C ILE A 102 -8.41 -2.02 22.39
N MET A 103 -7.14 -2.24 22.75
CA MET A 103 -6.02 -2.14 21.84
C MET A 103 -6.16 -3.10 20.65
N ALA A 104 -6.63 -4.34 20.85
CA ALA A 104 -6.87 -5.31 19.77
C ALA A 104 -7.87 -4.79 18.73
N ILE A 105 -8.99 -4.21 19.20
CA ILE A 105 -10.02 -3.63 18.31
C ILE A 105 -9.48 -2.39 17.61
N ALA A 106 -8.77 -1.53 18.32
CA ALA A 106 -8.16 -0.33 17.74
C ALA A 106 -7.08 -0.70 16.70
N LEU A 107 -6.29 -1.76 16.92
CA LEU A 107 -5.31 -2.26 15.95
C LEU A 107 -5.97 -2.84 14.70
N LEU A 108 -7.10 -3.52 14.82
CA LEU A 108 -7.87 -3.96 13.67
C LEU A 108 -8.33 -2.76 12.82
N ALA A 109 -8.87 -1.71 13.46
CA ALA A 109 -9.26 -0.50 12.78
C ALA A 109 -8.05 0.24 12.16
N TYR A 110 -6.93 0.34 12.90
CA TYR A 110 -5.69 0.91 12.40
C TYR A 110 -5.15 0.13 11.20
N GLY A 111 -5.13 -1.20 11.26
CA GLY A 111 -4.73 -2.06 10.14
C GLY A 111 -5.57 -1.82 8.89
N ALA A 112 -6.90 -1.72 9.05
CA ALA A 112 -7.80 -1.43 7.95
C ALA A 112 -7.48 -0.06 7.32
N ILE A 113 -7.42 0.99 8.12
CA ILE A 113 -7.19 2.36 7.63
C ILE A 113 -5.80 2.52 7.01
N SER A 114 -4.76 1.98 7.64
CA SER A 114 -3.37 2.10 7.17
C SER A 114 -3.07 1.31 5.90
N SER A 115 -3.87 0.31 5.59
CA SER A 115 -3.72 -0.50 4.37
C SER A 115 -4.55 0.00 3.19
N MET A 116 -5.55 0.86 3.41
CA MET A 116 -6.38 1.45 2.34
C MET A 116 -5.57 2.19 1.25
N PRO A 117 -4.50 2.93 1.56
CA PRO A 117 -3.68 3.59 0.55
C PRO A 117 -2.92 2.63 -0.38
N THR A 118 -2.67 1.41 0.02
CA THR A 118 -1.80 0.47 -0.71
C THR A 118 -2.24 0.24 -2.17
N PRO A 119 -3.50 -0.14 -2.46
CA PRO A 119 -3.96 -0.29 -3.85
C PRO A 119 -3.98 1.05 -4.60
N ALA A 120 -4.28 2.16 -3.90
CA ALA A 120 -4.26 3.49 -4.49
C ALA A 120 -2.87 3.91 -4.97
N VAL A 121 -1.81 3.63 -4.18
CA VAL A 121 -0.41 3.87 -4.54
C VAL A 121 -0.01 3.04 -5.75
N ALA A 122 -0.32 1.74 -5.75
CA ALA A 122 0.00 0.86 -6.88
C ALA A 122 -0.67 1.32 -8.18
N ALA A 123 -1.95 1.68 -8.09
CA ALA A 123 -2.70 2.21 -9.20
C ALA A 123 -2.16 3.57 -9.67
N TYR A 124 -1.81 4.48 -8.76
CA TYR A 124 -1.21 5.78 -9.11
C TYR A 124 0.10 5.62 -9.88
N VAL A 125 0.97 4.70 -9.46
CA VAL A 125 2.23 4.43 -10.17
C VAL A 125 1.97 3.91 -11.58
N SER A 126 1.00 3.02 -11.76
CA SER A 126 0.66 2.50 -13.09
C SER A 126 0.07 3.57 -14.01
N ASP A 127 -0.60 4.60 -13.47
CA ASP A 127 -1.15 5.71 -14.28
C ASP A 127 -0.09 6.73 -14.69
N VAL A 128 0.85 7.02 -13.78
CA VAL A 128 1.84 8.09 -13.97
C VAL A 128 3.06 7.60 -14.74
N VAL A 129 3.45 6.32 -14.55
CA VAL A 129 4.67 5.75 -15.13
C VAL A 129 4.33 4.94 -16.39
N PRO A 130 4.97 5.23 -17.55
CA PRO A 130 4.81 4.44 -18.76
C PRO A 130 5.09 2.96 -18.52
N PHE A 131 4.31 2.07 -19.14
CA PHE A 131 4.37 0.61 -18.94
C PHE A 131 5.81 0.04 -19.00
N ARG A 132 6.59 0.48 -19.99
CA ARG A 132 7.99 0.05 -20.16
C ARG A 132 8.91 0.39 -18.98
N LYS A 133 8.55 1.41 -18.18
CA LYS A 133 9.35 1.92 -17.06
C LYS A 133 8.79 1.47 -15.68
N GLN A 134 7.61 0.83 -15.64
CA GLN A 134 6.94 0.43 -14.40
C GLN A 134 7.77 -0.54 -13.56
N LYS A 135 8.45 -1.51 -14.21
CA LYS A 135 9.34 -2.44 -13.51
C LYS A 135 10.39 -1.69 -12.68
N ARG A 136 10.99 -0.65 -13.26
CA ARG A 136 11.98 0.19 -12.56
C ARG A 136 11.35 0.99 -11.44
N ALA A 137 10.15 1.53 -11.64
CA ALA A 137 9.43 2.28 -10.62
C ALA A 137 9.10 1.40 -9.39
N TYR A 138 8.57 0.21 -9.60
CA TYR A 138 8.30 -0.73 -8.51
C TYR A 138 9.57 -1.22 -7.81
N SER A 139 10.67 -1.44 -8.55
CA SER A 139 11.97 -1.76 -7.92
C SER A 139 12.45 -0.64 -7.01
N LEU A 140 12.31 0.62 -7.42
CA LEU A 140 12.67 1.77 -6.59
C LEU A 140 11.77 1.90 -5.35
N GLN A 141 10.48 1.58 -5.45
CA GLN A 141 9.59 1.54 -4.30
C GLN A 141 9.98 0.46 -3.30
N THR A 142 10.30 -0.74 -3.79
CA THR A 142 10.81 -1.83 -2.95
C THR A 142 12.11 -1.44 -2.26
N TRP A 143 12.99 -0.73 -2.96
CA TRP A 143 14.24 -0.22 -2.40
C TRP A 143 13.97 0.78 -1.27
N ALA A 144 13.06 1.72 -1.48
CA ALA A 144 12.65 2.69 -0.45
C ALA A 144 12.06 1.99 0.78
N ALA A 145 11.23 0.96 0.59
CA ALA A 145 10.66 0.17 1.68
C ALA A 145 11.75 -0.55 2.49
N ASN A 146 12.65 -1.27 1.83
CA ASN A 146 13.74 -1.99 2.50
C ASN A 146 14.68 -1.04 3.25
N PHE A 147 15.01 0.11 2.67
CA PHE A 147 15.82 1.13 3.31
C PHE A 147 15.12 1.71 4.54
N GLY A 148 13.82 1.99 4.43
CA GLY A 148 12.99 2.43 5.55
C GLY A 148 12.94 1.40 6.68
N PHE A 149 12.72 0.14 6.35
CA PHE A 149 12.74 -0.97 7.33
C PHE A 149 14.10 -1.17 8.00
N ALA A 150 15.20 -0.84 7.34
CA ALA A 150 16.53 -0.91 7.95
C ALA A 150 16.77 0.24 8.94
N ILE A 151 16.33 1.45 8.63
CA ILE A 151 16.57 2.65 9.45
C ILE A 151 15.51 2.83 10.53
N GLY A 152 14.24 2.52 10.23
CA GLY A 152 13.10 2.71 11.12
C GLY A 152 13.33 2.17 12.53
N PRO A 153 13.71 0.90 12.70
CA PRO A 153 13.97 0.32 14.02
C PRO A 153 15.09 0.98 14.81
N ILE A 154 16.10 1.54 14.14
CA ILE A 154 17.20 2.26 14.79
C ILE A 154 16.66 3.53 15.46
N ILE A 155 15.84 4.29 14.75
CA ILE A 155 15.18 5.50 15.27
C ILE A 155 14.20 5.11 16.39
N ALA A 156 13.38 4.10 16.16
CA ALA A 156 12.37 3.62 17.11
C ALA A 156 12.99 3.19 18.45
N ASN A 157 14.13 2.49 18.41
CA ASN A 157 14.83 2.07 19.62
C ASN A 157 15.25 3.24 20.51
N GLN A 158 15.59 4.39 19.95
CA GLN A 158 15.91 5.59 20.74
C GLN A 158 14.63 6.22 21.34
N LEU A 159 13.53 6.22 20.60
CA LEU A 159 12.25 6.73 21.07
C LEU A 159 11.68 5.88 22.21
N VAL A 160 11.74 4.56 22.07
CA VAL A 160 11.25 3.60 23.07
C VAL A 160 11.99 3.73 24.42
N LYS A 161 13.29 4.07 24.41
CA LYS A 161 14.05 4.33 25.65
C LYS A 161 13.51 5.49 26.46
N ILE A 162 12.81 6.43 25.82
CA ILE A 162 12.21 7.60 26.47
C ILE A 162 10.77 7.26 26.89
N SER A 163 9.95 6.81 25.96
CA SER A 163 8.57 6.39 26.19
C SER A 163 7.99 5.69 24.96
N TYR A 164 7.20 4.63 25.19
CA TYR A 164 6.43 3.99 24.11
C TYR A 164 5.41 4.94 23.49
N ALA A 165 4.78 5.81 24.28
CA ALA A 165 3.84 6.81 23.75
C ALA A 165 4.50 7.74 22.74
N LEU A 166 5.76 8.11 22.96
CA LEU A 166 6.52 8.94 22.03
C LEU A 166 6.70 8.29 20.66
N MET A 167 6.79 6.97 20.60
CA MET A 167 6.88 6.22 19.35
C MET A 167 5.59 6.36 18.52
N PHE A 168 4.40 6.27 19.17
CA PHE A 168 3.13 6.47 18.47
C PHE A 168 2.99 7.90 17.94
N TYR A 169 3.34 8.90 18.74
CA TYR A 169 3.28 10.31 18.32
C TYR A 169 4.29 10.62 17.21
N ALA A 170 5.49 10.06 17.29
CA ALA A 170 6.51 10.26 16.26
C ALA A 170 6.08 9.68 14.91
N GLU A 171 5.53 8.46 14.88
CA GLU A 171 5.00 7.87 13.64
C GLU A 171 3.82 8.69 13.11
N ALA A 172 2.91 9.14 13.97
CA ALA A 172 1.80 10.02 13.57
C ALA A 172 2.30 11.33 12.97
N ALA A 173 3.32 11.95 13.57
CA ALA A 173 3.93 13.17 13.05
C ALA A 173 4.58 12.96 11.68
N VAL A 174 5.29 11.85 11.48
CA VAL A 174 5.88 11.48 10.18
C VAL A 174 4.79 11.28 9.12
N LEU A 175 3.69 10.61 9.46
CA LEU A 175 2.54 10.42 8.54
C LEU A 175 1.96 11.76 8.11
N VAL A 176 1.72 12.67 9.05
CA VAL A 176 1.21 14.01 8.76
C VAL A 176 2.20 14.80 7.91
N PHE A 177 3.48 14.82 8.28
CA PHE A 177 4.53 15.52 7.55
C PHE A 177 4.67 15.01 6.10
N ALA A 178 4.75 13.69 5.91
CA ALA A 178 4.83 13.08 4.58
C ALA A 178 3.58 13.38 3.74
N THR A 179 2.40 13.41 4.36
CA THR A 179 1.14 13.74 3.67
C THR A 179 1.12 15.21 3.25
N ILE A 180 1.57 16.14 4.11
CA ILE A 180 1.69 17.57 3.76
C ILE A 180 2.66 17.74 2.60
N LEU A 181 3.83 17.09 2.66
CA LEU A 181 4.83 17.12 1.60
C LEU A 181 4.24 16.65 0.26
N MET A 182 3.46 15.55 0.29
CA MET A 182 2.78 15.02 -0.88
C MET A 182 1.77 16.02 -1.46
N ILE A 183 0.96 16.65 -0.61
CA ILE A 183 -0.06 17.63 -1.04
C ILE A 183 0.61 18.86 -1.67
N VAL A 184 1.66 19.39 -1.04
CA VAL A 184 2.41 20.54 -1.54
C VAL A 184 3.02 20.21 -2.90
N PHE A 185 3.67 19.04 -3.01
CA PHE A 185 4.28 18.60 -4.25
C PHE A 185 3.27 18.44 -5.39
N PHE A 186 2.10 17.85 -5.12
CA PHE A 186 1.04 17.70 -6.11
C PHE A 186 0.42 19.04 -6.53
N LYS A 187 0.34 20.01 -5.63
CA LYS A 187 -0.12 21.38 -5.98
C LYS A 187 0.87 22.08 -6.93
N GLU A 188 2.17 22.01 -6.66
CA GLU A 188 3.19 22.67 -7.46
C GLU A 188 3.34 22.06 -8.86
N VAL A 189 3.18 20.73 -8.99
CA VAL A 189 3.31 20.03 -10.28
C VAL A 189 2.05 20.18 -11.16
N GLY A 190 1.04 20.96 -10.73
CA GLY A 190 -0.08 21.38 -11.60
C GLY A 190 -1.30 20.44 -11.61
N LEU A 191 -1.42 19.49 -10.66
CA LEU A 191 -2.66 18.74 -10.46
C LEU A 191 -3.80 19.59 -9.87
N GLY A 192 -3.52 20.83 -9.49
CA GLY A 192 -4.52 21.75 -8.94
C GLY A 192 -5.56 22.27 -9.92
N LYS A 193 -5.48 21.94 -11.22
CA LYS A 193 -6.46 22.36 -12.25
C LYS A 193 -7.14 21.21 -12.99
N ARG A 194 -6.70 19.96 -12.80
CA ARG A 194 -7.50 18.79 -13.23
C ARG A 194 -8.20 18.23 -12.02
N SER A 195 -9.51 18.21 -12.07
CA SER A 195 -10.35 17.74 -10.97
C SER A 195 -9.82 16.42 -10.43
N TRP A 196 -9.79 16.29 -9.11
CA TRP A 196 -9.36 15.10 -8.37
C TRP A 196 -10.11 13.81 -8.78
N GLY A 197 -11.12 13.93 -9.67
CA GLY A 197 -11.96 12.86 -10.20
C GLY A 197 -11.75 12.48 -11.66
N GLU A 198 -10.96 13.26 -12.45
CA GLU A 198 -10.92 13.06 -13.93
C GLU A 198 -9.75 12.21 -14.44
N VAL A 199 -8.90 11.64 -13.59
CA VAL A 199 -7.66 10.97 -14.04
C VAL A 199 -7.83 9.47 -14.30
N ALA A 200 -9.00 8.90 -14.36
CA ALA A 200 -9.01 7.44 -14.44
C ALA A 200 -9.87 6.66 -15.43
N PRO A 201 -11.06 7.00 -15.93
CA PRO A 201 -11.73 6.01 -16.78
C PRO A 201 -11.30 6.00 -18.25
N ALA A 202 -10.87 7.15 -18.80
CA ALA A 202 -10.67 7.27 -20.25
C ALA A 202 -9.41 6.60 -20.81
N ARG A 203 -8.32 6.48 -20.04
CA ARG A 203 -7.08 5.84 -20.53
C ARG A 203 -7.02 4.35 -20.27
N ALA A 204 -7.58 3.88 -19.18
CA ALA A 204 -7.62 2.44 -18.89
C ALA A 204 -8.54 1.71 -19.87
N SER A 205 -9.70 2.30 -20.24
CA SER A 205 -10.59 1.74 -21.25
C SER A 205 -9.95 1.81 -22.64
N GLN A 206 -9.32 2.93 -23.02
CA GLN A 206 -8.65 3.05 -24.32
C GLN A 206 -7.42 2.16 -24.44
N SER A 207 -6.65 1.98 -23.37
CA SER A 207 -5.49 1.07 -23.40
C SER A 207 -5.92 -0.39 -23.40
N ALA A 208 -6.98 -0.75 -22.71
CA ALA A 208 -7.58 -2.09 -22.74
C ALA A 208 -8.24 -2.37 -24.10
N GLU A 209 -8.92 -1.38 -24.67
CA GLU A 209 -9.55 -1.48 -25.97
C GLU A 209 -8.54 -1.51 -27.13
N SER A 210 -7.47 -0.71 -27.04
CA SER A 210 -6.35 -0.73 -28.00
C SER A 210 -5.51 -2.02 -27.86
N ALA A 211 -5.27 -2.52 -26.65
CA ALA A 211 -4.60 -3.80 -26.44
C ALA A 211 -5.47 -4.98 -26.90
N ALA A 212 -6.78 -4.92 -26.65
CA ALA A 212 -7.73 -5.92 -27.14
C ALA A 212 -7.87 -5.85 -28.66
N GLY A 213 -7.94 -4.65 -29.26
CA GLY A 213 -7.99 -4.44 -30.70
C GLY A 213 -6.73 -4.96 -31.41
N ASN A 214 -5.54 -4.64 -30.89
CA ASN A 214 -4.27 -5.14 -31.43
C ASN A 214 -4.10 -6.66 -31.23
N ALA A 215 -4.54 -7.21 -30.10
CA ALA A 215 -4.53 -8.65 -29.86
C ALA A 215 -5.49 -9.39 -30.80
N VAL A 216 -6.67 -8.82 -31.06
CA VAL A 216 -7.65 -9.38 -32.02
C VAL A 216 -7.10 -9.28 -33.45
N GLU A 217 -6.50 -8.16 -33.86
CA GLU A 217 -5.91 -8.00 -35.18
C GLU A 217 -4.72 -8.93 -35.42
N HIS A 218 -3.86 -9.13 -34.42
CA HIS A 218 -2.78 -10.14 -34.49
C HIS A 218 -3.31 -11.57 -34.49
N ALA A 219 -4.36 -11.86 -33.71
CA ALA A 219 -5.02 -13.17 -33.71
C ALA A 219 -5.72 -13.48 -35.03
N VAL A 220 -6.40 -12.52 -35.63
CA VAL A 220 -7.06 -12.66 -36.95
C VAL A 220 -6.06 -12.84 -38.08
N LYS A 221 -4.86 -12.23 -37.98
CA LYS A 221 -3.77 -12.42 -38.96
C LYS A 221 -3.04 -13.77 -38.82
N GLN A 222 -3.10 -14.42 -37.68
CA GLN A 222 -2.42 -15.70 -37.42
C GLN A 222 -3.30 -16.93 -37.56
N THR A 223 -4.61 -16.79 -37.55
CA THR A 223 -5.52 -17.94 -37.65
C THR A 223 -6.61 -17.68 -38.67
N GLY A 224 -6.38 -18.14 -39.89
CA GLY A 224 -7.42 -18.44 -40.87
C GLY A 224 -8.30 -19.63 -40.46
N GLU A 225 -8.49 -19.85 -39.14
CA GLU A 225 -9.29 -20.96 -38.66
C GLU A 225 -10.07 -20.59 -37.36
N SER A 226 -11.35 -20.82 -37.48
CA SER A 226 -12.43 -20.65 -36.52
C SER A 226 -12.10 -21.17 -35.12
N GLN A 227 -11.93 -20.25 -34.11
CA GLN A 227 -12.18 -20.60 -32.72
C GLN A 227 -13.01 -19.51 -32.01
N ARG A 228 -14.14 -19.94 -31.46
CA ARG A 228 -15.09 -19.14 -30.67
C ARG A 228 -14.38 -18.47 -29.48
N PRO A 229 -14.74 -17.23 -29.11
CA PRO A 229 -14.14 -16.53 -27.97
C PRO A 229 -14.39 -17.31 -26.67
N GLN A 230 -13.35 -17.84 -26.06
CA GLN A 230 -13.43 -18.40 -24.73
C GLN A 230 -13.66 -17.26 -23.74
N ARG A 231 -14.85 -17.21 -23.14
CA ARG A 231 -15.14 -16.41 -21.95
C ARG A 231 -14.08 -16.71 -20.88
N PHE A 232 -13.19 -15.78 -20.62
CA PHE A 232 -12.17 -15.90 -19.57
C PHE A 232 -12.90 -15.91 -18.22
N SER A 233 -13.17 -17.10 -17.69
CA SER A 233 -13.76 -17.25 -16.36
C SER A 233 -12.63 -17.17 -15.32
N VAL A 234 -12.52 -16.04 -14.66
CA VAL A 234 -11.59 -15.79 -13.54
C VAL A 234 -11.67 -16.93 -12.50
N TRP A 235 -12.86 -17.47 -12.28
CA TRP A 235 -13.10 -18.63 -11.40
C TRP A 235 -12.38 -19.92 -11.82
N ARG A 236 -12.21 -20.18 -13.13
CA ARG A 236 -11.45 -21.36 -13.60
C ARG A 236 -9.96 -21.22 -13.37
N SER A 237 -9.42 -20.01 -13.47
CA SER A 237 -8.01 -19.73 -13.18
C SER A 237 -7.71 -19.87 -11.69
N TYR A 238 -8.62 -19.40 -10.82
CA TYR A 238 -8.51 -19.61 -9.37
C TYR A 238 -8.58 -21.10 -8.98
N ARG A 239 -9.49 -21.87 -9.56
CA ARG A 239 -9.58 -23.32 -9.32
C ARG A 239 -8.33 -24.08 -9.78
N ARG A 240 -7.69 -23.67 -10.87
CA ARG A 240 -6.42 -24.28 -11.31
C ARG A 240 -5.26 -23.90 -10.39
N ALA A 241 -5.17 -22.66 -9.96
CA ALA A 241 -4.15 -22.21 -9.00
C ALA A 241 -4.29 -22.91 -7.64
N CYS A 242 -5.53 -23.13 -7.16
CA CYS A 242 -5.78 -23.90 -5.93
C CYS A 242 -5.57 -25.42 -6.09
N ALA A 243 -5.66 -25.94 -7.32
CA ALA A 243 -5.41 -27.35 -7.62
C ALA A 243 -3.91 -27.65 -7.84
N ASP A 244 -3.08 -26.60 -7.99
CA ASP A 244 -1.64 -26.74 -8.15
C ASP A 244 -0.99 -26.95 -6.77
N GLY A 245 -0.74 -28.23 -6.43
CA GLY A 245 -0.20 -28.65 -5.14
C GLY A 245 1.13 -27.98 -4.79
N ALA A 246 1.92 -27.57 -5.79
CA ALA A 246 3.17 -26.82 -5.57
C ALA A 246 2.91 -25.38 -5.05
N LEU A 247 1.90 -24.71 -5.56
CA LEU A 247 1.50 -23.38 -5.15
C LEU A 247 0.90 -23.39 -3.72
N MET A 248 0.05 -24.37 -3.43
CA MET A 248 -0.51 -24.54 -2.09
C MET A 248 0.54 -24.94 -1.05
N SER A 249 1.50 -25.81 -1.41
CA SER A 249 2.61 -26.14 -0.51
C SER A 249 3.50 -24.95 -0.21
N MET A 250 3.76 -24.08 -1.18
CA MET A 250 4.54 -22.85 -1.00
C MET A 250 3.81 -21.85 -0.09
N VAL A 251 2.49 -21.69 -0.23
CA VAL A 251 1.68 -20.85 0.65
C VAL A 251 1.65 -21.40 2.08
N VAL A 252 1.49 -22.72 2.24
CA VAL A 252 1.52 -23.37 3.56
C VAL A 252 2.91 -23.26 4.21
N LEU A 253 3.99 -23.46 3.46
CA LEU A 253 5.36 -23.27 3.96
C LEU A 253 5.63 -21.82 4.36
N MET A 254 5.15 -20.84 3.58
CA MET A 254 5.28 -19.43 3.90
C MET A 254 4.47 -19.07 5.17
N PHE A 255 3.29 -19.68 5.34
CA PHE A 255 2.46 -19.51 6.54
C PHE A 255 3.11 -20.15 7.78
N LEU A 256 3.67 -21.36 7.64
CA LEU A 256 4.41 -22.04 8.71
C LEU A 256 5.69 -21.29 9.08
N TYR A 257 6.40 -20.73 8.12
CA TYR A 257 7.59 -19.90 8.36
C TYR A 257 7.27 -18.59 9.11
N THR A 258 6.05 -18.05 8.91
CA THR A 258 5.60 -16.82 9.63
C THR A 258 5.10 -17.14 11.05
N LEU A 259 4.78 -18.41 11.35
CA LEU A 259 4.32 -18.87 12.65
C LEU A 259 5.46 -19.41 13.56
N ALA A 260 6.63 -19.68 12.99
CA ALA A 260 7.83 -20.12 13.72
C ALA A 260 8.69 -18.94 14.13
#